data_bab07d5313c127a47c7fb020e7f31fcc
#
_entry.id   bab07d5313c127a47c7fb020e7f31fcc
#
_cell.length_a   1.000
_cell.length_b   1.000
_cell.length_c   1.000
_cell.angle_alpha   90.00
_cell.angle_beta   90.00
_cell.angle_gamma   90.00
#
_symmetry.space_group_name_H-M   'P 1'
#
loop_
_entity.id
_entity.type
_entity.pdbx_description
1 polymer ?
#
loop_
_entity_poly.entity_id
_entity_poly.type
_entity_poly.pdbx_seq_one_letter_code
_entity_poly.pdbx_strand_id
1 'polypeptide(L)'
;MLLRRHGWDIHPLFSVGGMRAPGVLRAVASVRAMSRIPYLRREELGPEGQQLWYSIVGSRGEVVVTADGGLAGPFNAFVTAPDAGRRLSSLGATLRFGASIERRLSEIAIITVGARWRAEFEWWAHAPMAREHGVDGAVVDAIGRGEDPPFEADDERAVYTVARQLSSSGRLDRDAYDAAHRFLGDAGMVELVSLCGYYTLVSFLLNAFAVPLPPDAEPMWAGSAACG
;
A
#
# COMPACT_ATOMS: atom_id res chain seq x y z
N MET A 1 -17.05 25.40 14.12
CA MET A 1 -15.73 24.87 13.83
C MET A 1 -15.93 23.58 13.05
N LEU A 2 -15.89 23.67 11.70
CA LEU A 2 -16.29 22.60 10.80
C LEU A 2 -15.13 21.61 10.65
N LEU A 3 -15.30 20.38 11.13
CA LEU A 3 -14.45 19.24 10.81
C LEU A 3 -14.64 18.89 9.33
N ARG A 4 -13.67 19.23 8.49
CA ARG A 4 -13.61 18.75 7.11
C ARG A 4 -13.40 17.23 7.16
N ARG A 5 -14.40 16.48 6.71
CA ARG A 5 -14.29 15.05 6.40
C ARG A 5 -13.42 14.92 5.15
N HIS A 6 -12.19 14.52 5.33
CA HIS A 6 -11.36 14.06 4.20
C HIS A 6 -11.80 12.62 3.88
N GLY A 7 -12.74 12.51 2.94
CA GLY A 7 -13.12 11.23 2.36
C GLY A 7 -11.96 10.69 1.50
N TRP A 8 -11.84 9.38 1.48
CA TRP A 8 -11.01 8.68 0.52
C TRP A 8 -11.68 8.79 -0.84
N ASP A 9 -11.15 9.62 -1.74
CA ASP A 9 -11.46 9.48 -3.17
C ASP A 9 -10.63 8.31 -3.71
N ILE A 10 -11.10 7.10 -3.44
CA ILE A 10 -10.70 5.94 -4.21
C ILE A 10 -11.64 5.92 -5.40
N HIS A 11 -11.11 6.16 -6.59
CA HIS A 11 -11.82 6.12 -7.86
C HIS A 11 -12.62 4.82 -8.01
N PRO A 12 -13.75 4.80 -8.76
CA PRO A 12 -14.67 3.67 -8.89
C PRO A 12 -14.13 2.47 -9.68
N LEU A 13 -12.84 2.16 -9.59
CA LEU A 13 -12.27 0.92 -10.12
C LEU A 13 -12.83 -0.35 -9.45
N PHE A 14 -13.59 -0.19 -8.35
CA PHE A 14 -14.34 -1.26 -7.72
C PHE A 14 -15.81 -1.36 -8.16
N SER A 15 -16.24 -0.60 -9.20
CA SER A 15 -17.59 -0.75 -9.76
C SER A 15 -17.65 -2.01 -10.62
N VAL A 16 -18.19 -3.08 -10.04
CA VAL A 16 -18.54 -4.31 -10.75
C VAL A 16 -19.74 -4.03 -11.67
N GLY A 17 -19.46 -3.61 -12.88
CA GLY A 17 -20.45 -3.56 -13.97
C GLY A 17 -20.83 -4.98 -14.39
N GLY A 18 -22.06 -5.39 -14.10
CA GLY A 18 -22.58 -6.71 -14.46
C GLY A 18 -22.61 -6.97 -15.97
N MET A 19 -21.88 -7.99 -16.39
CA MET A 19 -22.20 -8.76 -17.59
C MET A 19 -22.08 -10.24 -17.25
N ARG A 20 -23.24 -10.90 -17.12
CA ARG A 20 -23.32 -12.37 -17.04
C ARG A 20 -23.07 -12.95 -18.42
N ALA A 21 -21.94 -13.65 -18.57
CA ALA A 21 -21.75 -14.65 -19.62
C ALA A 21 -21.94 -16.05 -19.02
N PRO A 22 -22.68 -16.95 -19.66
CA PRO A 22 -22.90 -18.30 -19.16
C PRO A 22 -21.72 -19.22 -19.49
N GLY A 23 -21.23 -19.92 -18.50
CA GLY A 23 -20.45 -21.15 -18.66
C GLY A 23 -18.95 -20.99 -18.64
N VAL A 24 -18.35 -20.97 -17.46
CA VAL A 24 -17.28 -21.85 -16.98
C VAL A 24 -17.21 -21.64 -15.45
N LEU A 25 -17.71 -22.57 -14.67
CA LEU A 25 -17.44 -22.66 -13.23
C LEU A 25 -15.97 -23.08 -13.04
N ARG A 26 -15.04 -22.16 -13.19
CA ARG A 26 -13.77 -22.22 -12.49
C ARG A 26 -14.11 -21.83 -11.04
N ALA A 27 -14.02 -22.78 -10.12
CA ALA A 27 -14.09 -22.50 -8.70
C ALA A 27 -13.00 -21.44 -8.39
N VAL A 28 -13.41 -20.19 -8.24
CA VAL A 28 -12.54 -19.13 -7.76
C VAL A 28 -12.22 -19.52 -6.32
N ALA A 29 -11.00 -19.98 -6.06
CA ALA A 29 -10.57 -20.28 -4.70
C ALA A 29 -10.85 -19.03 -3.85
N SER A 30 -11.57 -19.21 -2.74
CA SER A 30 -11.87 -18.12 -1.82
C SER A 30 -10.55 -17.46 -1.40
N VAL A 31 -10.53 -16.13 -1.26
CA VAL A 31 -9.40 -15.36 -0.71
C VAL A 31 -8.92 -15.97 0.61
N ARG A 32 -9.83 -16.55 1.40
CA ARG A 32 -9.53 -17.26 2.65
C ARG A 32 -8.62 -18.48 2.46
N ALA A 33 -8.65 -19.14 1.31
CA ALA A 33 -7.86 -20.34 1.04
C ALA A 33 -6.45 -20.05 0.53
N MET A 34 -6.17 -18.80 0.10
CA MET A 34 -4.90 -18.42 -0.50
C MET A 34 -3.92 -17.76 0.49
N SER A 35 -4.44 -17.13 1.55
CA SER A 35 -3.61 -16.49 2.57
C SER A 35 -3.15 -17.49 3.65
N ARG A 36 -1.93 -17.29 4.16
CA ARG A 36 -1.36 -18.08 5.28
C ARG A 36 -2.03 -17.82 6.63
N ILE A 37 -2.74 -16.68 6.77
CA ILE A 37 -3.60 -16.40 7.91
C ILE A 37 -5.06 -16.34 7.44
N PRO A 38 -6.03 -16.82 8.27
CA PRO A 38 -7.43 -16.80 7.87
C PRO A 38 -7.92 -15.36 7.68
N TYR A 39 -8.74 -15.16 6.63
CA TYR A 39 -9.51 -13.93 6.48
C TYR A 39 -10.75 -14.03 7.37
N LEU A 40 -10.70 -13.33 8.49
CA LEU A 40 -11.77 -13.36 9.48
C LEU A 40 -12.84 -12.34 9.10
N ARG A 41 -14.09 -12.81 9.09
CA ARG A 41 -15.23 -11.90 9.03
C ARG A 41 -15.36 -11.16 10.36
N ARG A 42 -16.02 -10.02 10.35
CA ARG A 42 -16.22 -9.23 11.56
C ARG A 42 -16.74 -10.06 12.75
N GLU A 43 -17.71 -10.94 12.51
CA GLU A 43 -18.36 -11.77 13.53
C GLU A 43 -17.43 -12.83 14.13
N GLU A 44 -16.37 -13.19 13.42
CA GLU A 44 -15.35 -14.16 13.86
C GLU A 44 -14.23 -13.52 14.69
N LEU A 45 -14.19 -12.17 14.74
CA LEU A 45 -13.21 -11.41 15.50
C LEU A 45 -13.65 -11.26 16.97
N GLY A 46 -12.68 -11.24 17.88
CA GLY A 46 -12.91 -10.80 19.26
C GLY A 46 -13.27 -9.30 19.35
N PRO A 47 -13.73 -8.81 20.50
CA PRO A 47 -14.24 -7.44 20.66
C PRO A 47 -13.28 -6.34 20.17
N GLU A 48 -11.99 -6.48 20.46
CA GLU A 48 -10.96 -5.51 20.05
C GLU A 48 -10.71 -5.53 18.54
N GLY A 49 -10.73 -6.72 17.93
CA GLY A 49 -10.65 -6.89 16.49
C GLY A 49 -11.84 -6.28 15.78
N GLN A 50 -13.05 -6.47 16.29
CA GLN A 50 -14.27 -5.84 15.77
C GLN A 50 -14.21 -4.32 15.86
N GLN A 51 -13.74 -3.77 16.98
CA GLN A 51 -13.59 -2.33 17.15
C GLN A 51 -12.60 -1.75 16.12
N LEU A 52 -11.47 -2.44 15.90
CA LEU A 52 -10.50 -2.04 14.90
C LEU A 52 -11.06 -2.16 13.49
N TRP A 53 -11.82 -3.24 13.20
CA TRP A 53 -12.52 -3.43 11.92
C TRP A 53 -13.42 -2.24 11.59
N TYR A 54 -14.29 -1.81 12.53
CA TYR A 54 -15.13 -0.63 12.36
C TYR A 54 -14.32 0.65 12.14
N SER A 55 -13.22 0.82 12.86
CA SER A 55 -12.34 1.99 12.69
C SER A 55 -11.71 2.02 11.29
N ILE A 56 -11.26 0.87 10.78
CA ILE A 56 -10.68 0.76 9.45
C ILE A 56 -11.72 1.05 8.37
N VAL A 57 -12.88 0.39 8.42
CA VAL A 57 -13.95 0.60 7.44
C VAL A 57 -14.50 2.01 7.53
N GLY A 58 -14.70 2.55 8.73
CA GLY A 58 -15.18 3.93 8.92
C GLY A 58 -14.25 5.01 8.37
N SER A 59 -12.93 4.72 8.31
CA SER A 59 -11.94 5.66 7.76
C SER A 59 -11.66 5.46 6.26
N ARG A 60 -11.90 4.25 5.71
CA ARG A 60 -11.53 3.85 4.35
C ARG A 60 -12.71 3.46 3.46
N GLY A 61 -13.89 3.33 4.03
CA GLY A 61 -15.09 2.88 3.33
C GLY A 61 -15.16 1.36 3.15
N GLU A 62 -16.30 0.89 2.64
CA GLU A 62 -16.57 -0.54 2.38
C GLU A 62 -15.65 -1.16 1.31
N VAL A 63 -14.94 -0.34 0.54
CA VAL A 63 -13.98 -0.77 -0.50
C VAL A 63 -12.87 -1.69 0.03
N VAL A 64 -12.55 -1.61 1.32
CA VAL A 64 -11.56 -2.49 1.95
C VAL A 64 -12.15 -3.82 2.44
N VAL A 65 -13.47 -4.03 2.29
CA VAL A 65 -14.14 -5.28 2.67
C VAL A 65 -14.15 -6.23 1.47
N THR A 66 -13.63 -7.44 1.66
CA THR A 66 -13.64 -8.47 0.62
C THR A 66 -15.03 -9.07 0.44
N ALA A 67 -15.28 -9.74 -0.69
CA ALA A 67 -16.54 -10.46 -0.95
C ALA A 67 -16.86 -11.52 0.13
N ASP A 68 -15.84 -12.07 0.79
CA ASP A 68 -15.97 -13.04 1.88
C ASP A 68 -16.20 -12.36 3.25
N GLY A 69 -16.28 -11.02 3.32
CA GLY A 69 -16.52 -10.22 4.52
C GLY A 69 -15.31 -10.01 5.43
N GLY A 70 -14.10 -10.34 4.97
CA GLY A 70 -12.84 -10.00 5.64
C GLY A 70 -12.32 -8.64 5.18
N LEU A 71 -11.13 -8.24 5.63
CA LEU A 71 -10.47 -7.01 5.19
C LEU A 71 -9.34 -7.30 4.21
N ALA A 72 -9.31 -6.55 3.12
CA ALA A 72 -8.29 -6.66 2.08
C ALA A 72 -6.91 -6.15 2.53
N GLY A 73 -5.86 -6.58 1.84
CA GLY A 73 -4.50 -6.11 2.06
C GLY A 73 -3.97 -6.37 3.46
N PRO A 74 -3.23 -5.43 4.06
CA PRO A 74 -2.64 -5.61 5.38
C PRO A 74 -3.66 -5.56 6.51
N PHE A 75 -4.89 -5.11 6.25
CA PHE A 75 -5.90 -4.89 7.29
C PHE A 75 -6.40 -6.18 7.92
N ASN A 76 -6.39 -7.30 7.17
CA ASN A 76 -6.69 -8.61 7.75
C ASN A 76 -5.68 -8.98 8.85
N ALA A 77 -4.38 -8.76 8.61
CA ALA A 77 -3.36 -8.98 9.63
C ALA A 77 -3.55 -8.04 10.83
N PHE A 78 -3.96 -6.79 10.60
CA PHE A 78 -4.19 -5.82 11.66
C PHE A 78 -5.32 -6.24 12.60
N VAL A 79 -6.45 -6.71 12.07
CA VAL A 79 -7.58 -7.16 12.92
C VAL A 79 -7.33 -8.50 13.59
N THR A 80 -6.42 -9.31 13.04
CA THR A 80 -5.97 -10.57 13.66
C THR A 80 -5.12 -10.32 14.91
N ALA A 81 -4.33 -9.23 14.91
CA ALA A 81 -3.52 -8.79 16.06
C ALA A 81 -3.89 -7.34 16.43
N PRO A 82 -5.06 -7.11 17.07
CA PRO A 82 -5.67 -5.77 17.15
C PRO A 82 -4.84 -4.74 17.91
N ASP A 83 -4.05 -5.13 18.90
CA ASP A 83 -3.19 -4.19 19.63
C ASP A 83 -2.06 -3.60 18.78
N ALA A 84 -1.37 -4.44 18.02
CA ALA A 84 -0.38 -4.00 17.04
C ALA A 84 -1.06 -3.30 15.87
N GLY A 85 -2.13 -3.90 15.34
CA GLY A 85 -2.85 -3.41 14.18
C GLY A 85 -3.42 -2.01 14.36
N ARG A 86 -3.92 -1.66 15.55
CA ARG A 86 -4.41 -0.31 15.86
C ARG A 86 -3.31 0.73 15.74
N ARG A 87 -2.13 0.44 16.28
CA ARG A 87 -0.96 1.33 16.20
C ARG A 87 -0.45 1.47 14.77
N LEU A 88 -0.38 0.35 14.05
CA LEU A 88 0.03 0.35 12.65
C LEU A 88 -0.97 1.10 11.76
N SER A 89 -2.27 0.89 11.95
CA SER A 89 -3.31 1.61 11.21
C SER A 89 -3.25 3.11 11.47
N SER A 90 -3.04 3.52 12.73
CA SER A 90 -2.89 4.92 13.12
C SER A 90 -1.63 5.56 12.53
N LEU A 91 -0.48 4.88 12.62
CA LEU A 91 0.77 5.36 12.03
C LEU A 91 0.63 5.53 10.51
N GLY A 92 0.07 4.53 9.83
CA GLY A 92 -0.16 4.59 8.40
C GLY A 92 -1.08 5.75 8.00
N ALA A 93 -2.12 6.03 8.78
CA ALA A 93 -3.01 7.17 8.54
C ALA A 93 -2.25 8.50 8.72
N THR A 94 -1.43 8.64 9.76
CA THR A 94 -0.62 9.82 10.00
C THR A 94 0.35 10.07 8.85
N LEU A 95 1.13 9.07 8.45
CA LEU A 95 2.13 9.19 7.39
C LEU A 95 1.51 9.47 6.01
N ARG A 96 0.29 8.98 5.76
CA ARG A 96 -0.37 9.20 4.46
C ARG A 96 -1.18 10.48 4.36
N PHE A 97 -1.75 10.94 5.46
CA PHE A 97 -2.73 12.04 5.43
C PHE A 97 -2.38 13.21 6.34
N GLY A 98 -1.48 13.02 7.29
CA GLY A 98 -1.04 14.02 8.24
C GLY A 98 0.38 14.53 8.01
N ALA A 99 1.15 13.89 7.13
CA ALA A 99 2.51 14.31 6.80
C ALA A 99 2.54 15.58 5.95
N SER A 100 3.64 16.31 6.03
CA SER A 100 3.90 17.52 5.27
C SER A 100 4.37 17.24 3.84
N ILE A 101 4.77 16.01 3.54
CA ILE A 101 5.25 15.59 2.22
C ILE A 101 4.08 15.60 1.23
N GLU A 102 4.29 16.21 0.07
CA GLU A 102 3.34 16.18 -1.03
C GLU A 102 2.94 14.74 -1.40
N ARG A 103 1.67 14.57 -1.75
CA ARG A 103 1.12 13.25 -2.05
C ARG A 103 1.86 12.53 -3.17
N ARG A 104 2.19 13.23 -4.24
CA ARG A 104 2.98 12.74 -5.37
C ARG A 104 4.30 12.12 -4.90
N LEU A 105 5.05 12.82 -4.05
CA LEU A 105 6.32 12.36 -3.51
C LEU A 105 6.16 11.17 -2.55
N SER A 106 5.11 11.18 -1.73
CA SER A 106 4.80 10.05 -0.86
C SER A 106 4.50 8.78 -1.67
N GLU A 107 3.72 8.88 -2.75
CA GLU A 107 3.42 7.72 -3.60
C GLU A 107 4.67 7.19 -4.32
N ILE A 108 5.60 8.04 -4.77
CA ILE A 108 6.90 7.59 -5.33
C ILE A 108 7.66 6.74 -4.30
N ALA A 109 7.76 7.21 -3.04
CA ALA A 109 8.42 6.45 -1.99
C ALA A 109 7.73 5.11 -1.74
N ILE A 110 6.41 5.09 -1.68
CA ILE A 110 5.60 3.89 -1.44
C ILE A 110 5.81 2.84 -2.54
N ILE A 111 5.64 3.23 -3.81
CA ILE A 111 5.80 2.28 -4.93
C ILE A 111 7.25 1.81 -5.08
N THR A 112 8.24 2.65 -4.73
CA THR A 112 9.66 2.26 -4.74
C THR A 112 9.93 1.16 -3.71
N VAL A 113 9.39 1.30 -2.48
CA VAL A 113 9.50 0.27 -1.44
C VAL A 113 8.72 -0.99 -1.85
N GLY A 114 7.49 -0.83 -2.34
CA GLY A 114 6.65 -1.94 -2.81
C GLY A 114 7.33 -2.75 -3.92
N ALA A 115 7.93 -2.08 -4.90
CA ALA A 115 8.68 -2.72 -5.99
C ALA A 115 9.93 -3.45 -5.47
N ARG A 116 10.68 -2.85 -4.55
CA ARG A 116 11.87 -3.48 -3.94
C ARG A 116 11.55 -4.82 -3.29
N TRP A 117 10.41 -4.93 -2.60
CA TRP A 117 9.97 -6.14 -1.92
C TRP A 117 9.04 -7.01 -2.76
N ARG A 118 8.73 -6.61 -3.99
CA ARG A 118 7.75 -7.27 -4.89
C ARG A 118 6.43 -7.54 -4.16
N ALA A 119 5.97 -6.55 -3.40
CA ALA A 119 4.71 -6.61 -2.68
C ALA A 119 3.56 -6.32 -3.65
N GLU A 120 3.01 -7.38 -4.28
CA GLU A 120 2.02 -7.28 -5.36
C GLU A 120 0.80 -6.45 -4.97
N PHE A 121 0.26 -6.67 -3.77
CA PHE A 121 -0.91 -5.92 -3.31
C PHE A 121 -0.58 -4.43 -3.12
N GLU A 122 0.62 -4.11 -2.61
CA GLU A 122 1.07 -2.73 -2.43
C GLU A 122 1.22 -2.01 -3.76
N TRP A 123 1.83 -2.69 -4.72
CA TRP A 123 1.97 -2.19 -6.09
C TRP A 123 0.61 -1.96 -6.74
N TRP A 124 -0.26 -2.96 -6.70
CA TRP A 124 -1.61 -2.88 -7.25
C TRP A 124 -2.40 -1.69 -6.68
N ALA A 125 -2.29 -1.45 -5.36
CA ALA A 125 -3.00 -0.37 -4.71
C ALA A 125 -2.41 1.02 -5.00
N HIS A 126 -1.07 1.13 -5.05
CA HIS A 126 -0.39 2.42 -5.04
C HIS A 126 0.13 2.90 -6.40
N ALA A 127 0.42 2.02 -7.37
CA ALA A 127 0.86 2.45 -8.68
C ALA A 127 -0.20 3.28 -9.44
N PRO A 128 -1.51 2.94 -9.40
CA PRO A 128 -2.55 3.83 -9.93
C PRO A 128 -2.62 5.17 -9.18
N MET A 129 -2.53 5.16 -7.85
CA MET A 129 -2.57 6.38 -7.04
C MET A 129 -1.40 7.32 -7.35
N ALA A 130 -0.20 6.78 -7.58
CA ALA A 130 0.95 7.59 -7.99
C ALA A 130 0.64 8.37 -9.29
N ARG A 131 0.05 7.71 -10.30
CA ARG A 131 -0.38 8.35 -11.55
C ARG A 131 -1.47 9.39 -11.33
N GLU A 132 -2.47 9.09 -10.51
CA GLU A 132 -3.56 10.02 -10.15
C GLU A 132 -3.04 11.29 -9.46
N HIS A 133 -1.97 11.14 -8.67
CA HIS A 133 -1.32 12.27 -8.00
C HIS A 133 -0.24 12.96 -8.83
N GLY A 134 -0.15 12.64 -10.14
CA GLY A 134 0.67 13.39 -11.10
C GLY A 134 2.07 12.84 -11.31
N VAL A 135 2.39 11.63 -10.83
CA VAL A 135 3.64 10.95 -11.21
C VAL A 135 3.55 10.49 -12.66
N ASP A 136 4.56 10.80 -13.46
CA ASP A 136 4.59 10.37 -14.86
C ASP A 136 4.50 8.85 -15.00
N GLY A 137 3.71 8.40 -15.99
CA GLY A 137 3.50 6.97 -16.24
C GLY A 137 4.79 6.21 -16.53
N ALA A 138 5.73 6.82 -17.27
CA ALA A 138 7.02 6.20 -17.58
C ALA A 138 7.88 6.03 -16.33
N VAL A 139 7.79 6.95 -15.37
CA VAL A 139 8.46 6.86 -14.07
C VAL A 139 7.88 5.69 -13.27
N VAL A 140 6.54 5.59 -13.15
CA VAL A 140 5.90 4.47 -12.45
C VAL A 140 6.28 3.13 -13.07
N ASP A 141 6.22 3.02 -14.40
CA ASP A 141 6.55 1.79 -15.11
C ASP A 141 8.02 1.38 -14.93
N ALA A 142 8.95 2.34 -14.98
CA ALA A 142 10.37 2.07 -14.78
C ALA A 142 10.64 1.56 -13.34
N ILE A 143 10.03 2.18 -12.33
CA ILE A 143 10.12 1.70 -10.93
C ILE A 143 9.63 0.26 -10.84
N GLY A 144 8.48 -0.06 -11.43
CA GLY A 144 7.92 -1.42 -11.42
C GLY A 144 8.81 -2.46 -12.08
N ARG A 145 9.50 -2.09 -13.16
CA ARG A 145 10.44 -2.97 -13.86
C ARG A 145 11.83 -3.01 -13.22
N GLY A 146 12.12 -2.14 -12.24
CA GLY A 146 13.46 -2.03 -11.64
C GLY A 146 14.47 -1.36 -12.56
N GLU A 147 14.00 -0.57 -13.51
CA GLU A 147 14.80 0.25 -14.42
C GLU A 147 15.09 1.62 -13.80
N ASP A 148 15.97 2.40 -14.43
CA ASP A 148 16.25 3.78 -13.97
C ASP A 148 15.12 4.71 -14.44
N PRO A 149 14.36 5.33 -13.49
CA PRO A 149 13.19 6.11 -13.87
C PRO A 149 13.57 7.46 -14.51
N PRO A 150 12.88 7.90 -15.57
CA PRO A 150 13.17 9.14 -16.29
C PRO A 150 12.56 10.37 -15.59
N PHE A 151 13.00 10.66 -14.36
CA PHE A 151 12.52 11.82 -13.63
C PHE A 151 12.90 13.15 -14.29
N GLU A 152 11.93 14.03 -14.49
CA GLU A 152 12.15 15.42 -14.88
C GLU A 152 12.31 16.33 -13.66
N ALA A 153 11.60 16.06 -12.57
CA ALA A 153 11.63 16.86 -11.35
C ALA A 153 12.71 16.37 -10.37
N ASP A 154 13.50 17.29 -9.84
CA ASP A 154 14.60 16.98 -8.92
C ASP A 154 14.12 16.48 -7.56
N ASP A 155 12.96 16.95 -7.07
CA ASP A 155 12.36 16.49 -5.82
C ASP A 155 11.89 15.03 -5.91
N GLU A 156 11.31 14.63 -7.05
CA GLU A 156 10.93 13.22 -7.30
C GLU A 156 12.15 12.30 -7.32
N ARG A 157 13.18 12.70 -8.05
CA ARG A 157 14.46 11.97 -8.11
C ARG A 157 15.08 11.82 -6.73
N ALA A 158 15.07 12.90 -5.94
CA ALA A 158 15.63 12.90 -4.58
C ALA A 158 14.87 11.94 -3.67
N VAL A 159 13.54 11.98 -3.63
CA VAL A 159 12.70 11.08 -2.83
C VAL A 159 12.85 9.63 -3.27
N TYR A 160 12.85 9.34 -4.57
CA TYR A 160 13.12 8.01 -5.11
C TYR A 160 14.47 7.47 -4.63
N THR A 161 15.53 8.31 -4.70
CA THR A 161 16.89 7.91 -4.30
C THR A 161 16.93 7.53 -2.83
N VAL A 162 16.29 8.31 -1.95
CA VAL A 162 16.16 8.00 -0.51
C VAL A 162 15.44 6.69 -0.30
N ALA A 163 14.25 6.52 -0.92
CA ALA A 163 13.46 5.31 -0.76
C ALA A 163 14.20 4.06 -1.26
N ARG A 164 14.90 4.17 -2.39
CA ARG A 164 15.72 3.10 -2.97
C ARG A 164 16.88 2.71 -2.06
N GLN A 165 17.63 3.68 -1.54
CA GLN A 165 18.76 3.40 -0.66
C GLN A 165 18.31 2.77 0.66
N LEU A 166 17.30 3.35 1.30
CA LEU A 166 16.77 2.82 2.57
C LEU A 166 16.20 1.41 2.41
N SER A 167 15.42 1.16 1.36
CA SER A 167 14.82 -0.18 1.15
C SER A 167 15.81 -1.23 0.70
N SER A 168 16.99 -0.86 0.17
CA SER A 168 18.02 -1.80 -0.26
C SER A 168 19.06 -2.11 0.79
N SER A 169 19.50 -1.11 1.56
CA SER A 169 20.62 -1.22 2.50
C SER A 169 20.30 -0.81 3.94
N GLY A 170 19.15 -0.17 4.17
CA GLY A 170 18.83 0.45 5.46
C GLY A 170 19.68 1.68 5.77
N ARG A 171 20.46 2.19 4.82
CA ARG A 171 21.38 3.31 4.99
C ARG A 171 21.10 4.37 3.94
N LEU A 172 21.45 5.62 4.27
CA LEU A 172 21.34 6.77 3.40
C LEU A 172 22.70 7.47 3.36
N ASP A 173 23.22 7.70 2.16
CA ASP A 173 24.45 8.48 2.00
C ASP A 173 24.17 9.98 2.14
N ARG A 174 25.27 10.75 2.31
CA ARG A 174 25.18 12.18 2.57
C ARG A 174 24.59 12.96 1.41
N ASP A 175 24.94 12.60 0.19
CA ASP A 175 24.51 13.33 -1.01
C ASP A 175 23.01 13.14 -1.24
N ALA A 176 22.48 11.92 -1.07
CA ALA A 176 21.06 11.64 -1.17
C ALA A 176 20.28 12.32 -0.04
N TYR A 177 20.83 12.35 1.19
CA TYR A 177 20.23 13.09 2.29
C TYR A 177 20.11 14.57 1.98
N ASP A 178 21.22 15.21 1.58
CA ASP A 178 21.26 16.66 1.32
C ASP A 178 20.37 17.05 0.13
N ALA A 179 20.27 16.18 -0.89
CA ALA A 179 19.39 16.39 -2.04
C ALA A 179 17.90 16.41 -1.63
N ALA A 180 17.45 15.45 -0.83
CA ALA A 180 16.06 15.40 -0.38
C ALA A 180 15.74 16.45 0.68
N HIS A 181 16.68 16.69 1.61
CA HIS A 181 16.51 17.67 2.68
C HIS A 181 16.26 19.11 2.17
N ARG A 182 16.83 19.47 1.02
CA ARG A 182 16.59 20.80 0.39
C ARG A 182 15.10 21.04 0.08
N PHE A 183 14.35 19.99 -0.23
CA PHE A 183 12.92 20.07 -0.56
C PHE A 183 12.03 19.81 0.66
N LEU A 184 12.45 18.92 1.55
CA LEU A 184 11.60 18.41 2.62
C LEU A 184 11.88 19.03 4.00
N GLY A 185 13.09 19.54 4.23
CA GLY A 185 13.54 19.96 5.56
C GLY A 185 13.61 18.82 6.57
N ASP A 186 13.91 19.13 7.83
CA ASP A 186 14.10 18.10 8.88
C ASP A 186 12.85 17.26 9.13
N ALA A 187 11.69 17.91 9.24
CA ALA A 187 10.43 17.21 9.52
C ALA A 187 10.04 16.27 8.37
N GLY A 188 10.11 16.75 7.12
CA GLY A 188 9.80 15.92 5.96
C GLY A 188 10.78 14.77 5.77
N MET A 189 12.05 14.94 6.14
CA MET A 189 13.02 13.83 6.13
C MET A 189 12.65 12.74 7.15
N VAL A 190 12.25 13.12 8.38
CA VAL A 190 11.78 12.15 9.38
C VAL A 190 10.51 11.43 8.88
N GLU A 191 9.58 12.15 8.28
CA GLU A 191 8.35 11.58 7.70
C GLU A 191 8.67 10.63 6.55
N LEU A 192 9.56 10.99 5.62
CA LEU A 192 9.97 10.15 4.49
C LEU A 192 10.64 8.85 4.96
N VAL A 193 11.58 8.93 5.89
CA VAL A 193 12.25 7.74 6.46
C VAL A 193 11.24 6.85 7.17
N SER A 194 10.33 7.46 7.94
CA SER A 194 9.25 6.73 8.63
C SER A 194 8.30 6.06 7.65
N LEU A 195 7.95 6.74 6.54
CA LEU A 195 7.11 6.21 5.47
C LEU A 195 7.77 4.99 4.81
N CYS A 196 9.05 5.07 4.44
CA CYS A 196 9.80 3.95 3.88
C CYS A 196 9.85 2.74 4.83
N GLY A 197 10.10 2.98 6.13
CA GLY A 197 10.09 1.94 7.15
C GLY A 197 8.71 1.30 7.33
N TYR A 198 7.66 2.10 7.38
CA TYR A 198 6.27 1.64 7.49
C TYR A 198 5.87 0.76 6.30
N TYR A 199 6.14 1.20 5.07
CA TYR A 199 5.79 0.42 3.89
C TYR A 199 6.68 -0.80 3.67
N THR A 200 7.89 -0.82 4.19
CA THR A 200 8.70 -2.05 4.31
C THR A 200 8.01 -3.07 5.24
N LEU A 201 7.53 -2.63 6.41
CA LEU A 201 6.77 -3.48 7.32
C LEU A 201 5.48 -3.99 6.67
N VAL A 202 4.72 -3.13 5.99
CA VAL A 202 3.50 -3.53 5.28
C VAL A 202 3.81 -4.55 4.19
N SER A 203 4.85 -4.32 3.38
CA SER A 203 5.31 -5.28 2.36
C SER A 203 5.66 -6.64 2.97
N PHE A 204 6.30 -6.66 4.15
CA PHE A 204 6.58 -7.92 4.86
C PHE A 204 5.32 -8.64 5.31
N LEU A 205 4.32 -7.93 5.83
CA LEU A 205 3.03 -8.54 6.20
C LEU A 205 2.33 -9.14 4.98
N LEU A 206 2.28 -8.40 3.88
CA LEU A 206 1.66 -8.86 2.64
C LEU A 206 2.34 -10.12 2.09
N ASN A 207 3.66 -10.12 2.02
CA ASN A 207 4.45 -11.22 1.49
C ASN A 207 4.47 -12.42 2.44
N ALA A 208 4.72 -12.20 3.75
CA ALA A 208 4.77 -13.26 4.74
C ALA A 208 3.45 -14.02 4.87
N PHE A 209 2.33 -13.33 4.76
CA PHE A 209 1.01 -13.94 4.85
C PHE A 209 0.42 -14.32 3.51
N ALA A 210 1.16 -14.17 2.42
CA ALA A 210 0.70 -14.46 1.05
C ALA A 210 -0.66 -13.81 0.75
N VAL A 211 -0.76 -12.51 1.04
CA VAL A 211 -1.99 -11.74 0.82
C VAL A 211 -2.30 -11.71 -0.67
N PRO A 212 -3.45 -12.25 -1.12
CA PRO A 212 -3.77 -12.33 -2.53
C PRO A 212 -4.16 -10.97 -3.11
N LEU A 213 -3.93 -10.82 -4.40
CA LEU A 213 -4.54 -9.76 -5.19
C LEU A 213 -6.05 -9.97 -5.30
N PRO A 214 -6.83 -8.90 -5.58
CA PRO A 214 -8.22 -9.06 -6.01
C PRO A 214 -8.33 -9.98 -7.24
N PRO A 215 -9.48 -10.67 -7.41
CA PRO A 215 -9.63 -11.72 -8.44
C PRO A 215 -9.34 -11.28 -9.89
N ASP A 216 -9.61 -10.00 -10.19
CA ASP A 216 -9.45 -9.44 -11.55
C ASP A 216 -8.15 -8.64 -11.71
N ALA A 217 -7.27 -8.67 -10.71
CA ALA A 217 -6.00 -7.94 -10.76
C ALA A 217 -4.89 -8.82 -11.33
N GLU A 218 -4.13 -8.24 -12.27
CA GLU A 218 -2.97 -8.89 -12.84
C GLU A 218 -1.72 -8.61 -11.97
N PRO A 219 -0.90 -9.63 -11.66
CA PRO A 219 0.32 -9.43 -10.90
C PRO A 219 1.37 -8.70 -11.76
N MET A 220 2.08 -7.76 -11.15
CA MET A 220 3.17 -7.04 -11.80
C MET A 220 4.40 -7.94 -12.01
N TRP A 221 4.66 -8.82 -11.06
CA TRP A 221 5.83 -9.72 -11.09
C TRP A 221 5.38 -11.18 -11.16
N ALA A 222 4.97 -11.61 -12.37
CA ALA A 222 4.58 -12.99 -12.61
C ALA A 222 5.70 -13.97 -12.16
N GLY A 223 5.36 -14.88 -11.25
CA GLY A 223 6.30 -15.89 -10.73
C GLY A 223 6.90 -15.57 -9.35
N SER A 224 6.62 -14.44 -8.71
CA SER A 224 7.10 -14.13 -7.36
C SER A 224 6.35 -14.89 -6.24
N ALA A 225 5.25 -15.53 -6.55
CA ALA A 225 4.38 -16.23 -5.59
C ALA A 225 4.85 -17.63 -5.18
N ALA A 226 6.04 -18.07 -5.59
CA ALA A 226 6.52 -19.42 -5.31
C ALA A 226 7.93 -19.43 -4.73
N CYS A 227 8.12 -18.87 -3.53
CA CYS A 227 9.08 -19.43 -2.59
C CYS A 227 8.28 -20.36 -1.66
N GLY A 228 8.23 -21.65 -2.05
CA GLY A 228 7.66 -22.75 -1.28
C GLY A 228 8.44 -23.03 0.00
#